data_1db54b3143919157b018bf56d3b2b58a
#
_entry.id   1db54b3143919157b018bf56d3b2b58a
#
_cell.length_a   1.000
_cell.length_b   1.000
_cell.length_c   1.000
_cell.angle_alpha   90.00
_cell.angle_beta   90.00
_cell.angle_gamma   90.00
#
_symmetry.space_group_name_H-M   'P 1'
#
loop_
_entity.id
_entity.type
_entity.pdbx_description
1 polymer ?
#
loop_
_entity_poly.entity_id
_entity_poly.type
_entity_poly.pdbx_seq_one_letter_code
_entity_poly.pdbx_strand_id
1 'polypeptide(L)' 'MPREVELDRFTGKTDEGKEYTIIEYQEYIQDRNSDAETIGLKRWTTSEELHVHYIDPKTFKIFETGEIVRKV' A
#
# COMPACT_ATOMS: atom_id res chain seq x y z
N MET A 1 11.43 -10.27 -14.21
CA MET A 1 10.20 -10.33 -13.41
C MET A 1 10.01 -9.06 -12.64
N PRO A 2 8.78 -8.57 -12.49
CA PRO A 2 8.54 -7.40 -11.64
C PRO A 2 8.89 -7.74 -10.18
N ARG A 3 9.37 -6.76 -9.46
CA ARG A 3 9.62 -6.91 -8.03
C ARG A 3 8.93 -5.80 -7.28
N GLU A 4 8.57 -6.05 -6.02
CA GLU A 4 7.99 -5.06 -5.15
C GLU A 4 8.94 -4.76 -4.00
N VAL A 5 9.03 -3.49 -3.65
CA VAL A 5 9.85 -3.03 -2.53
C VAL A 5 8.96 -2.30 -1.54
N GLU A 6 9.08 -2.64 -0.28
CA GLU A 6 8.38 -1.90 0.77
C GLU A 6 9.01 -0.51 0.92
N LEU A 7 8.20 0.52 0.71
CA LEU A 7 8.65 1.91 0.83
C LEU A 7 8.39 2.47 2.22
N ASP A 8 7.25 2.11 2.80
CA ASP A 8 6.85 2.68 4.07
C ASP A 8 5.90 1.73 4.79
N ARG A 9 5.85 1.88 6.11
CA ARG A 9 4.97 1.10 6.97
C ARG A 9 4.49 2.02 8.08
N PHE A 10 3.18 2.12 8.24
CA PHE A 10 2.62 3.04 9.22
C PHE A 10 1.33 2.48 9.80
N THR A 11 0.90 3.06 10.91
CA THR A 11 -0.36 2.69 11.56
C THR A 11 -1.48 3.57 11.06
N GLY A 12 -2.60 2.95 10.68
CA GLY A 12 -3.84 3.64 10.39
C GLY A 12 -4.88 3.27 11.42
N LYS A 13 -5.81 4.18 11.69
CA LYS A 13 -6.81 3.99 12.72
C LYS A 13 -8.20 4.28 12.17
N THR A 14 -9.17 3.42 12.48
CA THR A 14 -10.56 3.64 12.10
C THR A 14 -11.23 4.58 13.08
N ASP A 15 -12.44 5.07 12.72
CA ASP A 15 -13.23 5.93 13.60
C ASP A 15 -13.64 5.22 14.90
N GLU A 16 -13.66 3.88 14.87
CA GLU A 16 -13.97 3.07 16.04
C GLU A 16 -12.75 2.78 16.91
N GLY A 17 -11.58 3.26 16.49
CA GLY A 17 -10.35 3.08 17.24
C GLY A 17 -9.59 1.82 16.91
N LYS A 18 -10.02 1.06 15.91
CA LYS A 18 -9.30 -0.13 15.48
C LYS A 18 -8.07 0.28 14.68
N GLU A 19 -6.94 -0.35 14.96
CA GLU A 19 -5.68 -0.05 14.30
C GLU A 19 -5.30 -1.10 13.28
N TYR A 20 -4.75 -0.64 12.17
CA TYR A 20 -4.20 -1.50 11.13
C TYR A 20 -2.79 -1.03 10.79
N THR A 21 -1.91 -1.96 10.52
CA THR A 21 -0.59 -1.64 9.97
C THR A 21 -0.72 -1.63 8.45
N ILE A 22 -0.46 -0.47 7.84
CA ILE A 22 -0.55 -0.31 6.39
C ILE A 22 0.85 -0.27 5.82
N ILE A 23 1.07 -1.02 4.76
CA ILE A 23 2.36 -1.17 4.11
C ILE A 23 2.24 -0.67 2.68
N GLU A 24 3.13 0.24 2.30
CA GLU A 24 3.19 0.77 0.95
C GLU A 24 4.28 0.05 0.16
N TYR A 25 3.91 -0.49 -0.99
CA TYR A 25 4.85 -1.15 -1.90
C TYR A 25 4.97 -0.39 -3.21
N GLN A 26 6.17 -0.38 -3.76
CA GLN A 26 6.43 0.13 -5.10
C GLN A 26 6.84 -1.02 -6.00
N GLU A 27 6.16 -1.17 -7.13
CA GLU A 27 6.52 -2.16 -8.14
C GLU A 27 7.63 -1.61 -9.03
N TYR A 28 8.60 -2.45 -9.36
CA TYR A 28 9.65 -2.15 -10.33
C TYR A 28 9.60 -3.18 -11.44
N ILE A 29 9.57 -2.70 -12.67
CA ILE A 29 9.51 -3.56 -13.86
C ILE A 29 10.83 -3.44 -14.59
N GLN A 30 11.51 -4.56 -14.79
CA GLN A 30 12.76 -4.58 -15.53
C GLN A 30 12.49 -4.65 -17.03
N ASP A 31 13.10 -3.74 -17.78
CA ASP A 31 13.01 -3.75 -19.24
C ASP A 31 13.91 -4.84 -19.78
N ARG A 32 13.39 -5.67 -20.70
CA ARG A 32 14.16 -6.75 -21.31
C ARG A 32 15.24 -6.25 -22.25
N ASN A 33 15.09 -5.04 -22.78
CA ASN A 33 15.98 -4.46 -23.75
C ASN A 33 17.03 -3.54 -23.15
N SER A 34 17.00 -3.34 -21.85
CA SER A 34 17.98 -2.51 -21.14
C SER A 34 18.10 -2.98 -19.70
N ASP A 35 19.15 -2.56 -19.01
CA ASP A 35 19.34 -2.85 -17.60
C ASP A 35 18.55 -1.89 -16.71
N ALA A 36 17.80 -0.96 -17.29
CA ALA A 36 17.01 0.01 -16.54
C ALA A 36 15.73 -0.60 -16.01
N GLU A 37 15.35 -0.20 -14.80
CA GLU A 37 14.07 -0.54 -14.21
C GLU A 37 13.10 0.63 -14.39
N THR A 38 11.86 0.29 -14.72
CA THR A 38 10.78 1.27 -14.81
C THR A 38 9.93 1.18 -13.54
N ILE A 39 9.55 2.33 -13.00
CA ILE A 39 8.66 2.39 -11.84
C ILE A 39 7.25 2.02 -12.32
N GLY A 40 6.68 0.98 -11.73
CA GLY A 40 5.32 0.54 -11.99
C GLY A 40 4.32 1.17 -11.04
N LEU A 41 3.33 0.38 -10.64
CA LEU A 41 2.25 0.85 -9.78
C LEU A 41 2.64 0.75 -8.30
N LYS A 42 2.06 1.63 -7.50
CA LYS A 42 2.12 1.50 -6.05
C LYS A 42 0.95 0.67 -5.56
N ARG A 43 1.19 -0.05 -4.48
CA ARG A 43 0.18 -0.89 -3.85
C ARG A 43 0.23 -0.69 -2.34
N TRP A 44 -0.93 -0.63 -1.73
CA TRP A 44 -1.05 -0.56 -0.27
C TRP A 44 -1.77 -1.81 0.22
N THR A 45 -1.31 -2.36 1.32
CA THR A 45 -1.93 -3.53 1.93
C THR A 45 -1.80 -3.42 3.45
N THR A 46 -2.51 -4.27 4.18
CA THR A 46 -2.30 -4.37 5.63
C THR A 46 -1.35 -5.52 5.93
N SER A 47 -0.86 -5.58 7.17
CA SER A 47 -0.05 -6.71 7.62
C SER A 47 -0.81 -8.03 7.58
N GLU A 48 -2.14 -8.00 7.49
CA GLU A 48 -3.00 -9.18 7.35
C GLU A 48 -3.31 -9.48 5.88
N GLU A 49 -2.63 -8.79 4.95
CA GLU A 49 -2.78 -8.94 3.51
C GLU A 49 -4.15 -8.50 2.96
N LEU A 50 -4.82 -7.61 3.65
CA LEU A 50 -6.04 -6.99 3.14
C LEU A 50 -5.69 -5.92 2.12
N HIS A 51 -6.55 -5.77 1.10
CA HIS A 51 -6.34 -4.77 0.06
C HIS A 51 -6.72 -3.38 0.58
N VAL A 52 -5.88 -2.41 0.30
CA VAL A 52 -6.07 -1.03 0.75
C VAL A 52 -6.14 -0.11 -0.46
N HIS A 53 -7.16 0.76 -0.48
CA HIS A 53 -7.29 1.79 -1.50
C HIS A 53 -6.80 3.12 -0.96
N TYR A 54 -5.96 3.78 -1.74
CA TYR A 54 -5.49 5.12 -1.45
C TYR A 54 -6.58 6.14 -1.79
N ILE A 55 -6.95 6.97 -0.83
CA ILE A 55 -7.91 8.05 -1.04
C ILE A 55 -7.17 9.39 -1.07
N ASP A 56 -6.40 9.67 -0.03
CA ASP A 56 -5.53 10.84 0.05
C ASP A 56 -4.32 10.49 0.93
N PRO A 57 -3.30 11.38 1.07
CA PRO A 57 -2.08 11.02 1.79
C PRO A 57 -2.26 10.55 3.23
N LYS A 58 -3.43 10.81 3.82
CA LYS A 58 -3.72 10.43 5.21
C LYS A 58 -4.92 9.51 5.36
N THR A 59 -5.63 9.22 4.27
CA THR A 59 -6.88 8.46 4.31
C THR A 59 -6.81 7.28 3.36
N PHE A 60 -7.20 6.12 3.86
CA PHE A 60 -7.18 4.88 3.11
C PHE A 60 -8.48 4.12 3.38
N LYS A 61 -8.84 3.22 2.47
CA LYS A 61 -10.01 2.37 2.64
C LYS A 61 -9.60 0.92 2.50
N ILE A 62 -10.02 0.09 3.45
CA ILE A 62 -9.79 -1.35 3.37
C ILE A 62 -10.91 -1.95 2.55
N PHE A 63 -10.56 -2.58 1.44
CA PHE A 63 -11.53 -3.09 0.47
C PHE A 63 -12.42 -4.17 1.06
N GLU A 64 -11.84 -5.14 1.77
CA GLU A 64 -12.57 -6.30 2.29
C GLU A 64 -13.57 -5.95 3.38
N THR A 65 -13.29 -4.93 4.18
CA THR A 65 -14.14 -4.54 5.30
C THR A 65 -14.95 -3.29 5.02
N GLY A 66 -14.54 -2.48 4.04
CA GLY A 66 -15.15 -1.18 3.76
C GLY A 66 -14.80 -0.11 4.77
N GLU A 67 -13.91 -0.39 5.70
CA GLU A 67 -13.54 0.57 6.74
C GLU A 67 -12.64 1.67 6.21
N ILE A 68 -12.87 2.89 6.70
CA ILE A 68 -11.99 4.02 6.41
C ILE A 68 -10.96 4.11 7.52
N VAL A 69 -9.70 4.19 7.12
CA VAL A 69 -8.57 4.21 8.02
C VAL A 69 -7.77 5.49 7.78
N ARG A 70 -7.44 6.19 8.86
CA ARG A 70 -6.65 7.40 8.78
C ARG A 70 -5.27 7.19 9.37
N LYS A 71 -4.27 7.71 8.68
CA LYS A 71 -2.90 7.63 9.14
C LYS A 71 -2.74 8.36 10.48
N VAL A 72 -2.15 7.69 11.41
CA VAL A 72 -1.89 8.26 12.75
C VAL A 72 -0.59 9.04 12.77
#